data_75da9ad90fab2dd837a562bbccece1a5
#
_entry.id   75da9ad90fab2dd837a562bbccece1a5
#
_cell.length_a   1.000
_cell.length_b   1.000
_cell.length_c   1.000
_cell.angle_alpha   90.00
_cell.angle_beta   90.00
_cell.angle_gamma   90.00
#
_symmetry.space_group_name_H-M   'P 1'
#
loop_
_entity.id
_entity.type
_entity.pdbx_description
1 polymer ?
#
loop_
_entity_poly.entity_id
_entity_poly.type
_entity_poly.pdbx_seq_one_letter_code
_entity_poly.pdbx_strand_id
1 'polypeptide(L)'
;IPSRHITQEEFEAGWRLSCNCKVVGDCTVFVPDIASAYQSRMKTADLSSPQELAIFDNAKQEMEEGGLQFTNSFCALQLEMTAPSEEDTMPDNERLEWAIKGALADIDDLQVKIPYAVMVKLASTLRECDFRICVKGQLLDDQFVCMEIGAYEDTLLAGCAIDIGTTTVTMVVTDLATGKLLAKGSSGNGQIRYGADVINRIIESTKPGGKKRLQDAII
;
A
#
# COMPACT_ATOMS: atom_id res chain seq x y z
N ILE A 1 29.27 29.18 13.91
CA ILE A 1 28.45 29.37 15.09
C ILE A 1 27.37 28.30 15.03
N PRO A 2 27.22 27.48 16.08
CA PRO A 2 26.13 26.53 16.17
C PRO A 2 24.78 27.18 15.96
N SER A 3 23.86 26.46 15.39
CA SER A 3 22.50 26.95 15.10
C SER A 3 21.49 25.86 15.40
N ARG A 4 20.19 26.15 15.32
CA ARG A 4 19.14 25.13 15.44
C ARG A 4 19.25 23.98 14.42
N HIS A 5 20.10 24.12 13.42
CA HIS A 5 20.27 23.15 12.32
C HIS A 5 21.61 22.41 12.38
N ILE A 6 22.58 22.85 13.21
CA ILE A 6 23.88 22.18 13.42
C ILE A 6 24.16 22.26 14.93
N THR A 7 24.38 21.12 15.54
CA THR A 7 24.76 21.00 16.95
C THR A 7 26.19 21.50 17.18
N GLN A 8 26.58 21.71 18.44
CA GLN A 8 27.96 22.09 18.80
C GLN A 8 28.95 21.01 18.35
N GLU A 9 28.63 19.74 18.56
CA GLU A 9 29.46 18.58 18.20
C GLU A 9 29.66 18.47 16.68
N GLU A 10 28.59 18.63 15.90
CA GLU A 10 28.66 18.64 14.43
C GLU A 10 29.49 19.81 13.93
N PHE A 11 29.37 20.99 14.56
CA PHE A 11 30.16 22.15 14.20
C PHE A 11 31.66 21.94 14.48
N GLU A 12 32.02 21.32 15.60
CA GLU A 12 33.39 20.95 15.96
C GLU A 12 33.96 19.87 15.05
N ALA A 13 33.09 18.94 14.58
CA ALA A 13 33.44 17.92 13.58
C ALA A 13 33.62 18.48 12.16
N GLY A 14 33.46 19.81 11.97
CA GLY A 14 33.66 20.45 10.67
C GLY A 14 32.43 20.67 9.82
N TRP A 15 31.23 20.26 10.28
CA TRP A 15 30.02 20.50 9.54
C TRP A 15 29.64 21.98 9.47
N ARG A 16 29.16 22.41 8.32
CA ARG A 16 28.77 23.81 8.08
C ARG A 16 27.47 23.84 7.25
N LEU A 17 26.66 24.88 7.46
CA LEU A 17 25.52 25.19 6.59
C LEU A 17 26.05 25.95 5.37
N SER A 18 25.83 25.40 4.17
CA SER A 18 26.31 26.00 2.92
C SER A 18 25.77 27.41 2.68
N CYS A 19 24.54 27.71 3.13
CA CYS A 19 23.93 29.06 3.04
C CYS A 19 24.64 30.10 3.92
N ASN A 20 25.43 29.69 4.92
CA ASN A 20 26.16 30.57 5.83
C ASN A 20 27.69 30.58 5.61
N CYS A 21 28.16 29.90 4.52
CA CYS A 21 29.55 29.81 4.19
C CYS A 21 29.90 30.64 2.94
N LYS A 22 31.11 31.24 2.95
CA LYS A 22 31.73 31.82 1.75
C LYS A 22 32.96 31.04 1.41
N VAL A 23 33.10 30.65 0.17
CA VAL A 23 34.31 30.02 -0.35
C VAL A 23 35.34 31.13 -0.58
N VAL A 24 36.48 31.03 0.05
CA VAL A 24 37.59 32.02 -0.03
C VAL A 24 38.85 31.48 -0.69
N GLY A 25 38.85 30.24 -1.15
CA GLY A 25 39.94 29.54 -1.81
C GLY A 25 39.50 28.16 -2.28
N ASP A 26 40.41 27.42 -2.87
CA ASP A 26 40.14 26.04 -3.32
C ASP A 26 39.78 25.17 -2.11
N CYS A 27 38.66 24.48 -2.20
CA CYS A 27 38.17 23.60 -1.14
C CYS A 27 37.47 22.37 -1.71
N THR A 28 37.54 21.29 -0.97
CA THR A 28 36.74 20.09 -1.21
C THR A 28 35.55 20.08 -0.25
N VAL A 29 34.37 19.95 -0.78
CA VAL A 29 33.11 19.92 0.03
C VAL A 29 32.56 18.52 -0.03
N PHE A 30 32.38 17.90 1.14
CA PHE A 30 31.61 16.68 1.28
C PHE A 30 30.16 17.05 1.56
N VAL A 31 29.27 16.61 0.68
CA VAL A 31 27.83 16.73 0.87
C VAL A 31 27.30 15.33 1.16
N PRO A 32 26.74 15.07 2.35
CA PRO A 32 26.14 13.79 2.65
C PRO A 32 24.97 13.52 1.72
N ASP A 33 24.66 12.26 1.49
CA ASP A 33 23.45 11.90 0.77
C ASP A 33 22.22 12.47 1.51
N ILE A 34 21.54 13.41 0.85
CA ILE A 34 20.40 14.13 1.42
C ILE A 34 19.30 13.15 1.83
N ALA A 35 19.13 12.05 1.07
CA ALA A 35 18.16 11.03 1.40
C ALA A 35 18.47 10.35 2.74
N SER A 36 19.75 10.02 3.01
CA SER A 36 20.16 9.41 4.27
C SER A 36 20.07 10.39 5.45
N ALA A 37 20.36 11.67 5.23
CA ALA A 37 20.24 12.71 6.26
C ALA A 37 18.78 12.95 6.67
N TYR A 38 17.84 12.82 5.72
CA TYR A 38 16.39 12.88 6.03
C TYR A 38 15.92 11.61 6.75
N GLN A 39 16.40 10.42 6.36
CA GLN A 39 16.08 9.16 7.04
C GLN A 39 16.45 9.18 8.52
N SER A 40 17.60 9.77 8.89
CA SER A 40 18.02 9.84 10.30
C SER A 40 17.19 10.81 11.16
N ARG A 41 16.46 11.73 10.55
CA ARG A 41 15.59 12.71 11.24
C ARG A 41 14.10 12.36 11.20
N MET A 42 13.73 11.42 10.35
CA MET A 42 12.35 10.94 10.29
C MET A 42 12.15 9.94 11.42
N LYS A 43 11.27 10.30 12.35
CA LYS A 43 10.70 9.30 13.25
C LYS A 43 9.90 8.35 12.37
N THR A 44 10.46 7.20 12.06
CA THR A 44 9.68 6.07 11.56
C THR A 44 8.64 5.79 12.63
N ALA A 45 7.38 5.88 12.27
CA ALA A 45 6.31 5.54 13.19
C ALA A 45 6.49 4.08 13.62
N ASP A 46 6.73 3.88 14.90
CA ASP A 46 6.89 2.56 15.48
C ASP A 46 5.50 1.98 15.77
N LEU A 47 5.02 1.10 14.88
CA LEU A 47 3.73 0.43 15.06
C LEU A 47 3.69 -0.54 16.24
N SER A 48 4.84 -0.84 16.84
CA SER A 48 4.89 -1.58 18.09
C SER A 48 4.61 -0.68 19.30
N SER A 49 4.62 0.65 19.11
CA SER A 49 4.31 1.60 20.16
C SER A 49 2.79 1.65 20.43
N PRO A 50 2.33 1.31 21.65
CA PRO A 50 0.91 1.42 22.00
C PRO A 50 0.36 2.85 21.83
N GLN A 51 1.21 3.86 21.92
CA GLN A 51 0.83 5.27 21.77
C GLN A 51 0.51 5.61 20.31
N GLU A 52 1.24 5.07 19.34
CA GLU A 52 0.94 5.28 17.93
C GLU A 52 -0.29 4.51 17.45
N LEU A 53 -0.48 3.30 17.95
CA LEU A 53 -1.71 2.55 17.70
C LEU A 53 -2.94 3.29 18.25
N ALA A 54 -2.84 3.85 19.46
CA ALA A 54 -3.93 4.65 20.04
C ALA A 54 -4.29 5.89 19.22
N ILE A 55 -3.35 6.49 18.48
CA ILE A 55 -3.65 7.62 17.58
C ILE A 55 -4.57 7.18 16.45
N PHE A 56 -4.32 6.01 15.87
CA PHE A 56 -5.18 5.45 14.81
C PHE A 56 -6.56 5.08 15.32
N ASP A 57 -6.62 4.40 16.47
CA ASP A 57 -7.89 3.99 17.07
C ASP A 57 -8.74 5.21 17.46
N ASN A 58 -8.13 6.24 18.04
CA ASN A 58 -8.83 7.49 18.36
C ASN A 58 -9.32 8.21 17.09
N ALA A 59 -8.48 8.31 16.04
CA ALA A 59 -8.89 8.93 14.79
C ALA A 59 -10.05 8.19 14.13
N LYS A 60 -10.02 6.85 14.17
CA LYS A 60 -11.13 6.02 13.69
C LYS A 60 -12.41 6.29 14.47
N GLN A 61 -12.33 6.30 15.79
CA GLN A 61 -13.46 6.58 16.67
C GLN A 61 -14.05 7.98 16.42
N GLU A 62 -13.20 9.01 16.30
CA GLU A 62 -13.65 10.39 16.01
C GLU A 62 -14.39 10.46 14.65
N MET A 63 -13.93 9.72 13.65
CA MET A 63 -14.59 9.65 12.35
C MET A 63 -15.96 8.94 12.43
N GLU A 64 -16.05 7.83 13.18
CA GLU A 64 -17.29 7.10 13.40
C GLU A 64 -18.30 7.96 14.18
N GLU A 65 -17.87 8.66 15.23
CA GLU A 65 -18.67 9.62 15.99
C GLU A 65 -19.14 10.81 15.12
N GLY A 66 -18.29 11.21 14.13
CA GLY A 66 -18.63 12.21 13.12
C GLY A 66 -19.59 11.72 12.04
N GLY A 67 -20.06 10.48 12.14
CA GLY A 67 -21.04 9.88 11.21
C GLY A 67 -20.44 9.25 9.96
N LEU A 68 -19.11 9.09 9.89
CA LEU A 68 -18.46 8.38 8.79
C LEU A 68 -18.67 6.87 8.98
N GLN A 69 -19.30 6.23 8.01
CA GLN A 69 -19.40 4.78 8.00
C GLN A 69 -18.25 4.19 7.19
N PHE A 70 -17.44 3.35 7.83
CA PHE A 70 -16.43 2.58 7.11
C PHE A 70 -17.12 1.39 6.44
N THR A 71 -17.43 1.55 5.16
CA THR A 71 -17.96 0.45 4.33
C THR A 71 -16.81 -0.20 3.57
N ASN A 72 -16.80 -1.51 3.55
CA ASN A 72 -15.85 -2.29 2.77
C ASN A 72 -16.61 -3.09 1.71
N SER A 73 -16.34 -2.78 0.45
CA SER A 73 -16.89 -3.54 -0.68
C SER A 73 -16.05 -4.79 -1.02
N PHE A 74 -14.89 -4.97 -0.39
CA PHE A 74 -14.06 -6.14 -0.61
C PHE A 74 -14.40 -7.23 0.40
N CYS A 75 -14.46 -8.47 -0.06
CA CYS A 75 -14.70 -9.62 0.80
C CYS A 75 -13.88 -10.84 0.38
N ALA A 76 -13.63 -11.71 1.34
CA ALA A 76 -13.02 -13.02 1.14
C ALA A 76 -14.06 -14.08 1.46
N LEU A 77 -14.39 -14.91 0.48
CA LEU A 77 -15.38 -15.98 0.59
C LEU A 77 -14.64 -17.32 0.66
N GLN A 78 -14.79 -18.05 1.74
CA GLN A 78 -14.33 -19.42 1.86
C GLN A 78 -15.38 -20.34 1.26
N LEU A 79 -15.05 -21.02 0.16
CA LEU A 79 -15.96 -21.85 -0.59
C LEU A 79 -15.50 -23.30 -0.57
N GLU A 80 -16.44 -24.20 -0.32
CA GLU A 80 -16.29 -25.64 -0.45
C GLU A 80 -17.22 -26.12 -1.58
N MET A 81 -16.64 -26.74 -2.60
CA MET A 81 -17.36 -27.18 -3.79
C MET A 81 -17.18 -28.67 -3.98
N THR A 82 -18.17 -29.32 -4.57
CA THR A 82 -18.06 -30.72 -4.94
C THR A 82 -17.17 -30.85 -6.19
N ALA A 83 -16.22 -31.79 -6.17
CA ALA A 83 -15.41 -32.10 -7.34
C ALA A 83 -16.29 -32.69 -8.48
N PRO A 84 -15.92 -32.45 -9.76
CA PRO A 84 -16.63 -33.05 -10.90
C PRO A 84 -16.62 -34.59 -10.81
N SER A 85 -17.66 -35.20 -11.30
CA SER A 85 -17.82 -36.65 -11.38
C SER A 85 -18.43 -37.05 -12.73
N GLU A 86 -18.62 -38.34 -12.98
CA GLU A 86 -19.31 -38.80 -14.18
C GLU A 86 -20.78 -38.33 -14.25
N GLU A 87 -21.38 -38.07 -13.09
CA GLU A 87 -22.78 -37.59 -12.96
C GLU A 87 -22.85 -36.06 -12.89
N ASP A 88 -21.78 -35.38 -12.46
CA ASP A 88 -21.68 -33.92 -12.36
C ASP A 88 -20.55 -33.40 -13.27
N THR A 89 -20.94 -33.00 -14.48
CA THR A 89 -20.05 -32.45 -15.51
C THR A 89 -20.06 -30.92 -15.60
N MET A 90 -20.54 -30.24 -14.55
CA MET A 90 -20.58 -28.76 -14.49
C MET A 90 -19.18 -28.17 -14.74
N PRO A 91 -19.03 -27.19 -15.65
CA PRO A 91 -17.78 -26.51 -15.89
C PRO A 91 -17.25 -25.77 -14.64
N ASP A 92 -15.94 -25.69 -14.48
CA ASP A 92 -15.32 -25.09 -13.28
C ASP A 92 -15.74 -23.63 -13.04
N ASN A 93 -15.94 -22.85 -14.09
CA ASN A 93 -16.40 -21.47 -13.98
C ASN A 93 -17.85 -21.34 -13.50
N GLU A 94 -18.72 -22.22 -13.98
CA GLU A 94 -20.13 -22.26 -13.56
C GLU A 94 -20.24 -22.76 -12.12
N ARG A 95 -19.42 -23.76 -11.75
CA ARG A 95 -19.30 -24.28 -10.40
C ARG A 95 -18.87 -23.19 -9.42
N LEU A 96 -17.85 -22.38 -9.80
CA LEU A 96 -17.40 -21.25 -9.01
C LEU A 96 -18.48 -20.18 -8.87
N GLU A 97 -19.13 -19.82 -10.00
CA GLU A 97 -20.23 -18.83 -9.99
C GLU A 97 -21.36 -19.26 -9.07
N TRP A 98 -21.76 -20.53 -9.17
CA TRP A 98 -22.83 -21.09 -8.33
C TRP A 98 -22.45 -21.08 -6.85
N ALA A 99 -21.21 -21.43 -6.50
CA ALA A 99 -20.73 -21.40 -5.13
C ALA A 99 -20.68 -19.97 -4.57
N ILE A 100 -20.24 -18.98 -5.37
CA ILE A 100 -20.27 -17.55 -4.98
C ILE A 100 -21.70 -17.08 -4.72
N LYS A 101 -22.64 -17.41 -5.64
CA LYS A 101 -24.07 -17.07 -5.47
C LYS A 101 -24.67 -17.71 -4.23
N GLY A 102 -24.26 -18.95 -3.92
CA GLY A 102 -24.68 -19.62 -2.70
C GLY A 102 -24.15 -18.94 -1.42
N ALA A 103 -22.92 -18.49 -1.44
CA ALA A 103 -22.28 -17.80 -0.30
C ALA A 103 -22.85 -16.37 -0.07
N LEU A 104 -23.40 -15.76 -1.11
CA LEU A 104 -23.99 -14.41 -1.11
C LEU A 104 -25.50 -14.46 -1.41
N ALA A 105 -26.19 -15.49 -0.91
CA ALA A 105 -27.60 -15.75 -1.21
C ALA A 105 -28.57 -14.66 -0.73
N ASP A 106 -28.13 -13.78 0.16
CA ASP A 106 -28.91 -12.63 0.65
C ASP A 106 -29.00 -11.48 -0.37
N ILE A 107 -28.31 -11.59 -1.51
CA ILE A 107 -28.28 -10.56 -2.56
C ILE A 107 -29.12 -11.07 -3.75
N ASP A 108 -30.24 -10.41 -3.98
CA ASP A 108 -31.12 -10.72 -5.11
C ASP A 108 -30.42 -10.41 -6.44
N ASP A 109 -30.61 -11.27 -7.44
CA ASP A 109 -30.13 -11.11 -8.83
C ASP A 109 -28.60 -10.91 -8.96
N LEU A 110 -27.81 -11.44 -8.02
CA LEU A 110 -26.35 -11.28 -7.98
C LEU A 110 -25.69 -11.66 -9.32
N GLN A 111 -24.96 -10.70 -9.88
CA GLN A 111 -24.15 -10.85 -11.08
C GLN A 111 -22.70 -11.19 -10.70
N VAL A 112 -22.20 -12.36 -11.08
CA VAL A 112 -20.81 -12.74 -10.81
C VAL A 112 -19.95 -12.53 -12.04
N LYS A 113 -18.86 -11.76 -11.92
CA LYS A 113 -17.87 -11.58 -12.96
C LYS A 113 -16.56 -12.29 -12.58
N ILE A 114 -16.13 -13.19 -13.45
CA ILE A 114 -14.85 -13.90 -13.31
C ILE A 114 -13.93 -13.39 -14.43
N PRO A 115 -12.96 -12.50 -14.13
CA PRO A 115 -12.04 -11.98 -15.13
C PRO A 115 -11.14 -13.06 -15.71
N TYR A 116 -10.65 -12.84 -16.93
CA TYR A 116 -9.77 -13.80 -17.64
C TYR A 116 -8.53 -14.20 -16.82
N ALA A 117 -7.93 -13.25 -16.09
CA ALA A 117 -6.78 -13.53 -15.23
C ALA A 117 -7.07 -14.57 -14.13
N VAL A 118 -8.30 -14.64 -13.65
CA VAL A 118 -8.76 -15.65 -12.69
C VAL A 118 -9.09 -16.97 -13.42
N MET A 119 -9.77 -16.88 -14.56
CA MET A 119 -10.15 -18.05 -15.37
C MET A 119 -8.96 -18.90 -15.77
N VAL A 120 -7.83 -18.29 -16.12
CA VAL A 120 -6.62 -19.01 -16.57
C VAL A 120 -6.07 -19.94 -15.49
N LYS A 121 -6.17 -19.57 -14.22
CA LYS A 121 -5.65 -20.36 -13.10
C LYS A 121 -6.72 -21.17 -12.37
N LEU A 122 -8.00 -21.00 -12.72
CA LEU A 122 -9.12 -21.60 -11.99
C LEU A 122 -9.02 -23.12 -11.90
N ALA A 123 -8.85 -23.78 -13.04
CA ALA A 123 -8.84 -25.25 -13.10
C ALA A 123 -7.70 -25.88 -12.29
N SER A 124 -6.50 -25.31 -12.32
CA SER A 124 -5.36 -25.76 -11.52
C SER A 124 -5.59 -25.51 -10.03
N THR A 125 -6.00 -24.29 -9.68
CA THR A 125 -6.23 -23.92 -8.27
C THR A 125 -7.30 -24.79 -7.62
N LEU A 126 -8.41 -25.07 -8.30
CA LEU A 126 -9.46 -25.93 -7.75
C LEU A 126 -8.94 -27.34 -7.43
N ARG A 127 -8.12 -27.91 -8.30
CA ARG A 127 -7.58 -29.26 -8.11
C ARG A 127 -6.45 -29.31 -7.07
N GLU A 128 -5.60 -28.31 -7.04
CA GLU A 128 -4.52 -28.19 -6.05
C GLU A 128 -5.08 -27.98 -4.62
N CYS A 129 -6.26 -27.37 -4.49
CA CYS A 129 -6.92 -27.10 -3.22
C CYS A 129 -8.09 -28.04 -2.90
N ASP A 130 -8.21 -29.19 -3.59
CA ASP A 130 -9.31 -30.15 -3.39
C ASP A 130 -10.71 -29.50 -3.38
N PHE A 131 -10.94 -28.54 -4.28
CA PHE A 131 -12.20 -27.77 -4.40
C PHE A 131 -12.60 -26.99 -3.15
N ARG A 132 -11.63 -26.74 -2.26
CA ARG A 132 -11.77 -25.84 -1.09
C ARG A 132 -10.87 -24.64 -1.31
N ILE A 133 -11.46 -23.49 -1.63
CA ILE A 133 -10.73 -22.28 -1.99
C ILE A 133 -11.24 -21.05 -1.23
N CYS A 134 -10.39 -20.04 -1.14
CA CYS A 134 -10.80 -18.69 -0.80
C CYS A 134 -10.88 -17.86 -2.09
N VAL A 135 -12.02 -17.20 -2.28
CA VAL A 135 -12.26 -16.25 -3.36
C VAL A 135 -12.25 -14.84 -2.79
N LYS A 136 -11.34 -14.01 -3.27
CA LYS A 136 -11.28 -12.59 -2.91
C LYS A 136 -11.90 -11.77 -4.03
N GLY A 137 -12.79 -10.87 -3.70
CA GLY A 137 -13.51 -10.07 -4.69
C GLY A 137 -14.06 -8.78 -4.14
N GLN A 138 -14.65 -8.02 -5.04
CA GLN A 138 -15.33 -6.79 -4.72
C GLN A 138 -16.83 -6.95 -5.01
N LEU A 139 -17.63 -6.64 -4.02
CA LEU A 139 -19.09 -6.58 -4.13
C LEU A 139 -19.53 -5.11 -4.20
N LEU A 140 -20.17 -4.76 -5.29
CA LEU A 140 -20.75 -3.44 -5.53
C LEU A 140 -22.21 -3.63 -5.94
N ASP A 141 -23.12 -3.21 -5.10
CA ASP A 141 -24.56 -3.43 -5.25
C ASP A 141 -24.88 -4.92 -5.47
N ASP A 142 -25.37 -5.29 -6.63
CA ASP A 142 -25.73 -6.65 -7.06
C ASP A 142 -24.62 -7.32 -7.88
N GLN A 143 -23.42 -6.76 -7.94
CA GLN A 143 -22.31 -7.28 -8.75
C GLN A 143 -21.11 -7.68 -7.91
N PHE A 144 -20.74 -8.96 -7.98
CA PHE A 144 -19.49 -9.48 -7.43
C PHE A 144 -18.44 -9.67 -8.52
N VAL A 145 -17.31 -9.00 -8.38
CA VAL A 145 -16.14 -9.15 -9.27
C VAL A 145 -15.07 -9.99 -8.56
N CYS A 146 -14.86 -11.21 -9.03
CA CYS A 146 -13.78 -12.07 -8.53
C CYS A 146 -12.42 -11.50 -8.92
N MET A 147 -11.56 -11.20 -7.96
CA MET A 147 -10.23 -10.62 -8.19
C MET A 147 -9.12 -11.66 -8.04
N GLU A 148 -9.27 -12.57 -7.10
CA GLU A 148 -8.27 -13.59 -6.79
C GLU A 148 -8.93 -14.86 -6.27
N ILE A 149 -8.27 -16.00 -6.53
CA ILE A 149 -8.58 -17.30 -5.95
C ILE A 149 -7.31 -17.92 -5.40
N GLY A 150 -7.40 -18.58 -4.28
CA GLY A 150 -6.25 -19.21 -3.60
C GLY A 150 -6.66 -20.25 -2.57
N ALA A 151 -5.71 -20.62 -1.69
CA ALA A 151 -5.95 -21.59 -0.63
C ALA A 151 -7.09 -21.15 0.31
N TYR A 152 -7.84 -22.12 0.81
CA TYR A 152 -9.02 -21.89 1.64
C TYR A 152 -8.74 -21.00 2.87
N GLU A 153 -7.58 -21.15 3.48
CA GLU A 153 -7.16 -20.41 4.67
C GLU A 153 -6.64 -19.00 4.37
N ASP A 154 -6.38 -18.67 3.11
CA ASP A 154 -5.86 -17.35 2.72
C ASP A 154 -6.99 -16.31 2.62
N THR A 155 -7.51 -15.91 3.77
CA THR A 155 -8.63 -14.96 3.87
C THR A 155 -8.18 -13.49 4.00
N LEU A 156 -6.87 -13.22 4.13
CA LEU A 156 -6.37 -11.88 4.33
C LEU A 156 -6.59 -10.99 3.11
N LEU A 157 -7.35 -9.92 3.29
CA LEU A 157 -7.51 -8.82 2.34
C LEU A 157 -6.75 -7.60 2.85
N ALA A 158 -5.60 -7.32 2.26
CA ALA A 158 -4.78 -6.18 2.65
C ALA A 158 -5.00 -4.99 1.71
N GLY A 159 -5.36 -3.85 2.29
CA GLY A 159 -5.39 -2.56 1.61
C GLY A 159 -4.13 -1.77 1.90
N CYS A 160 -3.62 -1.04 0.90
CA CYS A 160 -2.45 -0.19 1.04
C CYS A 160 -2.80 1.25 0.68
N ALA A 161 -2.61 2.16 1.63
CA ALA A 161 -2.67 3.60 1.39
C ALA A 161 -1.25 4.15 1.31
N ILE A 162 -0.97 4.94 0.26
CA ILE A 162 0.34 5.54 0.02
C ILE A 162 0.18 7.06 -0.07
N ASP A 163 0.86 7.77 0.82
CA ASP A 163 0.99 9.23 0.77
C ASP A 163 2.36 9.60 0.21
N ILE A 164 2.36 10.24 -0.97
CA ILE A 164 3.58 10.70 -1.65
C ILE A 164 3.74 12.19 -1.43
N GLY A 165 4.33 12.53 -0.29
CA GLY A 165 4.65 13.91 0.04
C GLY A 165 5.90 14.44 -0.65
N THR A 166 6.12 15.73 -0.64
CA THR A 166 7.31 16.38 -1.23
C THR A 166 8.60 15.90 -0.58
N THR A 167 8.59 15.68 0.72
CA THR A 167 9.77 15.30 1.51
C THR A 167 9.76 13.82 1.89
N THR A 168 8.58 13.28 2.14
CA THR A 168 8.38 11.96 2.74
C THR A 168 7.38 11.16 1.92
N VAL A 169 7.62 9.88 1.79
CA VAL A 169 6.64 8.89 1.30
C VAL A 169 6.25 8.02 2.49
N THR A 170 4.97 7.93 2.77
CA THR A 170 4.43 7.10 3.86
C THR A 170 3.48 6.07 3.29
N MET A 171 3.57 4.86 3.78
CA MET A 171 2.75 3.73 3.38
C MET A 171 2.11 3.10 4.61
N VAL A 172 0.83 2.79 4.52
CA VAL A 172 0.07 2.11 5.57
C VAL A 172 -0.66 0.93 4.95
N VAL A 173 -0.53 -0.23 5.58
CA VAL A 173 -1.22 -1.46 5.16
C VAL A 173 -2.20 -1.85 6.25
N THR A 174 -3.45 -2.05 5.86
CA THR A 174 -4.54 -2.43 6.76
C THR A 174 -5.23 -3.69 6.29
N ASP A 175 -5.72 -4.49 7.21
CA ASP A 175 -6.68 -5.54 6.92
C ASP A 175 -8.05 -4.91 6.63
N LEU A 176 -8.54 -5.10 5.43
CA LEU A 176 -9.81 -4.51 4.97
C LEU A 176 -11.03 -5.13 5.65
N ALA A 177 -10.93 -6.36 6.15
CA ALA A 177 -12.04 -7.01 6.83
C ALA A 177 -12.27 -6.45 8.25
N THR A 178 -11.18 -6.11 8.95
CA THR A 178 -11.24 -5.69 10.36
C THR A 178 -10.88 -4.21 10.58
N GLY A 179 -10.28 -3.56 9.57
CA GLY A 179 -9.69 -2.23 9.68
C GLY A 179 -8.42 -2.20 10.54
N LYS A 180 -7.86 -3.37 10.90
CA LYS A 180 -6.66 -3.47 11.72
C LYS A 180 -5.44 -3.04 10.93
N LEU A 181 -4.61 -2.21 11.55
CA LEU A 181 -3.32 -1.81 10.99
C LEU A 181 -2.36 -3.02 11.00
N LEU A 182 -1.85 -3.40 9.82
CA LEU A 182 -0.92 -4.52 9.65
C LEU A 182 0.53 -4.06 9.60
N ALA A 183 0.80 -2.96 8.88
CA ALA A 183 2.14 -2.41 8.72
C ALA A 183 2.09 -0.93 8.38
N LYS A 184 3.15 -0.22 8.72
CA LYS A 184 3.39 1.16 8.32
C LYS A 184 4.86 1.34 8.00
N GLY A 185 5.17 2.08 6.96
CA GLY A 185 6.52 2.45 6.59
C GLY A 185 6.58 3.90 6.15
N SER A 186 7.72 4.53 6.38
CA SER A 186 7.97 5.89 5.92
C SER A 186 9.41 6.02 5.49
N SER A 187 9.65 6.71 4.37
CA SER A 187 10.99 7.00 3.88
C SER A 187 11.08 8.41 3.30
N GLY A 188 12.30 8.91 3.13
CA GLY A 188 12.53 10.16 2.40
C GLY A 188 12.16 10.00 0.93
N ASN A 189 11.51 11.02 0.37
CA ASN A 189 11.23 11.03 -1.05
C ASN A 189 12.53 11.18 -1.86
N GLY A 190 12.93 10.14 -2.57
CA GLY A 190 14.16 10.10 -3.37
C GLY A 190 14.25 11.18 -4.46
N GLN A 191 13.13 11.81 -4.82
CA GLN A 191 13.09 12.92 -5.77
C GLN A 191 13.75 14.20 -5.24
N ILE A 192 14.03 14.30 -3.93
CA ILE A 192 14.69 15.46 -3.31
C ILE A 192 16.02 15.79 -4.01
N ARG A 193 16.76 14.76 -4.49
CA ARG A 193 18.03 14.94 -5.24
C ARG A 193 17.86 15.69 -6.56
N TYR A 194 16.66 15.71 -7.13
CA TYR A 194 16.34 16.39 -8.38
C TYR A 194 15.61 17.72 -8.17
N GLY A 195 15.10 17.95 -6.97
CA GLY A 195 14.42 19.19 -6.57
C GLY A 195 13.90 19.09 -5.15
N ALA A 196 14.33 20.03 -4.31
CA ALA A 196 13.91 20.09 -2.90
C ALA A 196 12.41 20.43 -2.75
N ASP A 197 11.82 21.06 -3.75
CA ASP A 197 10.42 21.46 -3.82
C ASP A 197 9.75 21.03 -5.13
N VAL A 198 8.43 21.19 -5.19
CA VAL A 198 7.61 20.79 -6.33
C VAL A 198 7.98 21.57 -7.61
N ILE A 199 8.31 22.87 -7.49
CA ILE A 199 8.63 23.72 -8.63
C ILE A 199 9.90 23.22 -9.31
N ASN A 200 10.94 22.93 -8.53
CA ASN A 200 12.20 22.39 -9.04
C ASN A 200 12.01 21.02 -9.70
N ARG A 201 11.11 20.18 -9.20
CA ARG A 201 10.76 18.89 -9.83
C ARG A 201 10.00 19.08 -11.14
N ILE A 202 9.11 20.06 -11.22
CA ILE A 202 8.44 20.43 -12.48
C ILE A 202 9.49 20.84 -13.50
N ILE A 203 10.43 21.71 -13.13
CA ILE A 203 11.53 22.13 -14.02
C ILE A 203 12.38 20.92 -14.44
N GLU A 204 12.72 20.02 -13.51
CA GLU A 204 13.44 18.79 -13.84
C GLU A 204 12.65 17.91 -14.82
N SER A 205 11.33 17.81 -14.66
CA SER A 205 10.47 16.99 -15.53
C SER A 205 10.48 17.46 -16.99
N THR A 206 10.78 18.73 -17.26
CA THR A 206 10.86 19.29 -18.62
C THR A 206 12.17 18.97 -19.33
N LYS A 207 13.20 18.54 -18.60
CA LYS A 207 14.50 18.17 -19.18
C LYS A 207 14.44 16.80 -19.87
N PRO A 208 15.33 16.52 -20.84
CA PRO A 208 15.42 15.19 -21.46
C PRO A 208 15.60 14.10 -20.41
N GLY A 209 14.70 13.11 -20.38
CA GLY A 209 14.71 12.02 -19.41
C GLY A 209 14.32 12.39 -17.97
N GLY A 210 13.95 13.65 -17.71
CA GLY A 210 13.63 14.14 -16.35
C GLY A 210 12.45 13.42 -15.70
N LYS A 211 11.38 13.17 -16.46
CA LYS A 211 10.22 12.40 -15.95
C LYS A 211 10.62 11.01 -15.50
N LYS A 212 11.44 10.32 -16.30
CA LYS A 212 11.91 8.97 -15.98
C LYS A 212 12.76 8.97 -14.70
N ARG A 213 13.70 9.91 -14.58
CA ARG A 213 14.51 10.04 -13.37
C ARG A 213 13.69 10.30 -12.11
N LEU A 214 12.66 11.16 -12.20
CA LEU A 214 11.75 11.42 -11.08
C LEU A 214 10.93 10.20 -10.72
N GLN A 215 10.45 9.44 -11.70
CA GLN A 215 9.71 8.20 -11.49
C GLN A 215 10.60 7.14 -10.82
N ASP A 216 11.80 6.89 -11.37
CA ASP A 216 12.73 5.87 -10.85
C ASP A 216 13.25 6.21 -9.44
N ALA A 217 13.09 7.44 -8.99
CA ALA A 217 13.50 7.87 -7.66
C ALA A 217 12.44 7.62 -6.58
N ILE A 218 11.22 7.24 -6.97
CA ILE A 218 10.10 7.04 -6.04
C ILE A 218 9.64 5.58 -5.99
N ILE A 219 9.93 4.81 -7.05
CA ILE A 219 9.69 3.38 -7.15
C ILE A 219 10.97 2.63 -6.77
#